data_cdc8d9bf78055077f8987b953cb82e14
#
_entry.id   cdc8d9bf78055077f8987b953cb82e14
#
_cell.length_a   1.000
_cell.length_b   1.000
_cell.length_c   1.000
_cell.angle_alpha   90.00
_cell.angle_beta   90.00
_cell.angle_gamma   90.00
#
_symmetry.space_group_name_H-M   'P 1'
#
loop_
_entity.id
_entity.type
_entity.pdbx_description
1 polymer ?
#
loop_
_entity_poly.entity_id
_entity_poly.type
_entity_poly.pdbx_seq_one_letter_code
_entity_poly.pdbx_strand_id
1 'polypeptide(L)'
;MLRSGIDVYKRQFGGGQEAGRRPGTQDLRQIIALAAAASEIYPNVTHDFARLTELSNALYDRLVKHPLIHATIGEYRKVDHLPGIASITVDNFDSEDLILQLDARGFEVSAGSACTSGNQDASHVLLAMGIPRNRALGSLRISFDDRIDPASLDRFCSCLFEIIGEPHAGC
;
A
#
# COMPACT_ATOMS: atom_id res chain seq x y z
N MET A 1 11.65 20.12 0.56
CA MET A 1 12.63 21.21 0.74
C MET A 1 13.61 21.18 -0.44
N LEU A 2 13.78 22.30 -1.15
CA LEU A 2 14.74 22.38 -2.27
C LEU A 2 16.16 22.60 -1.71
N ARG A 3 17.14 21.87 -2.27
CA ARG A 3 18.54 22.10 -1.91
C ARG A 3 18.98 23.51 -2.35
N SER A 4 19.79 24.20 -1.54
CA SER A 4 20.40 25.46 -1.94
C SER A 4 21.28 25.26 -3.17
N GLY A 5 21.23 26.20 -4.13
CA GLY A 5 22.01 26.14 -5.36
C GLY A 5 21.33 25.42 -6.53
N ILE A 6 20.08 24.95 -6.38
CA ILE A 6 19.30 24.47 -7.51
C ILE A 6 18.53 25.64 -8.13
N ASP A 7 18.74 25.87 -9.41
CA ASP A 7 17.99 26.85 -10.19
C ASP A 7 16.58 26.31 -10.47
N VAL A 8 15.54 27.03 -10.08
CA VAL A 8 14.15 26.63 -10.25
C VAL A 8 13.49 27.51 -11.30
N TYR A 9 13.19 26.93 -12.44
CA TYR A 9 12.40 27.63 -13.48
C TYR A 9 10.94 27.70 -13.07
N LYS A 10 10.47 28.90 -12.82
CA LYS A 10 9.07 29.18 -12.47
C LYS A 10 8.21 29.15 -13.73
N ARG A 11 7.30 28.19 -13.81
CA ARG A 11 6.26 28.08 -14.87
C ARG A 11 4.88 28.59 -14.42
N GLN A 12 4.74 29.01 -13.18
CA GLN A 12 3.47 29.47 -12.61
C GLN A 12 3.36 30.98 -12.66
N PHE A 13 2.19 31.49 -13.01
CA PHE A 13 1.85 32.90 -13.05
C PHE A 13 0.95 33.25 -11.88
N GLY A 14 1.07 34.47 -11.31
CA GLY A 14 0.26 34.95 -10.20
C GLY A 14 1.08 35.66 -9.13
N GLY A 15 0.53 35.74 -7.91
CA GLY A 15 1.12 36.48 -6.79
C GLY A 15 2.46 35.90 -6.29
N GLY A 16 3.09 36.68 -5.39
CA GLY A 16 4.42 36.35 -4.85
C GLY A 16 4.45 35.42 -3.65
N GLN A 17 3.35 34.71 -3.33
CA GLN A 17 3.28 33.81 -2.19
C GLN A 17 4.35 32.72 -2.27
N GLU A 18 4.74 32.18 -1.10
CA GLU A 18 5.77 31.14 -0.98
C GLU A 18 7.10 31.52 -1.68
N ALA A 19 7.55 32.75 -1.48
CA ALA A 19 8.72 33.32 -2.16
C ALA A 19 8.60 33.24 -3.70
N GLY A 20 7.41 33.42 -4.24
CA GLY A 20 7.12 33.36 -5.66
C GLY A 20 7.10 31.97 -6.26
N ARG A 21 7.13 30.91 -5.46
CA ARG A 21 7.16 29.52 -5.91
C ARG A 21 5.78 28.93 -6.12
N ARG A 22 4.79 29.39 -5.38
CA ARG A 22 3.40 28.91 -5.46
C ARG A 22 2.45 30.09 -5.29
N PRO A 23 1.85 30.62 -6.37
CA PRO A 23 0.87 31.71 -6.29
C PRO A 23 -0.45 31.22 -5.67
N GLY A 24 -1.25 32.17 -5.21
CA GLY A 24 -2.54 31.94 -4.57
C GLY A 24 -2.46 32.11 -3.06
N THR A 25 -3.52 32.66 -2.48
CA THR A 25 -3.67 32.84 -1.02
C THR A 25 -3.57 31.49 -0.32
N GLN A 26 -2.83 31.44 0.78
CA GLN A 26 -2.70 30.23 1.58
C GLN A 26 -4.04 29.90 2.24
N ASP A 27 -4.42 28.63 2.20
CA ASP A 27 -5.58 28.13 2.92
C ASP A 27 -5.20 27.84 4.38
N LEU A 28 -5.33 28.87 5.23
CA LEU A 28 -4.97 28.76 6.64
C LEU A 28 -5.78 27.69 7.38
N ARG A 29 -7.02 27.39 6.98
CA ARG A 29 -7.83 26.38 7.64
C ARG A 29 -7.24 24.99 7.41
N GLN A 30 -6.87 24.67 6.18
CA GLN A 30 -6.24 23.40 5.84
C GLN A 30 -4.83 23.28 6.46
N ILE A 31 -4.08 24.37 6.51
CA ILE A 31 -2.76 24.38 7.16
C ILE A 31 -2.88 24.10 8.66
N ILE A 32 -3.83 24.73 9.34
CA ILE A 32 -4.06 24.52 10.78
C ILE A 32 -4.55 23.08 11.02
N ALA A 33 -5.47 22.57 10.21
CA ALA A 33 -5.96 21.21 10.34
C ALA A 33 -4.83 20.17 10.15
N LEU A 34 -3.98 20.36 9.15
CA LEU A 34 -2.81 19.50 8.93
C LEU A 34 -1.82 19.58 10.12
N ALA A 35 -1.55 20.79 10.63
CA ALA A 35 -0.65 20.96 11.76
C ALA A 35 -1.19 20.28 13.03
N ALA A 36 -2.50 20.40 13.29
CA ALA A 36 -3.15 19.76 14.43
C ALA A 36 -3.05 18.22 14.33
N ALA A 37 -3.39 17.65 13.17
CA ALA A 37 -3.28 16.22 12.92
C ALA A 37 -1.83 15.71 13.07
N ALA A 38 -0.87 16.45 12.52
CA ALA A 38 0.55 16.08 12.64
C ALA A 38 1.02 16.13 14.11
N SER A 39 0.57 17.12 14.88
CA SER A 39 0.92 17.24 16.32
C SER A 39 0.35 16.09 17.16
N GLU A 40 -0.78 15.52 16.77
CA GLU A 40 -1.39 14.37 17.43
C GLU A 40 -0.65 13.06 17.09
N ILE A 41 -0.29 12.88 15.83
CA ILE A 41 0.31 11.63 15.34
C ILE A 41 1.81 11.55 15.68
N TYR A 42 2.54 12.66 15.53
CA TYR A 42 3.99 12.68 15.61
C TYR A 42 4.60 12.07 16.89
N PRO A 43 4.05 12.28 18.10
CA PRO A 43 4.61 11.71 19.33
C PRO A 43 4.64 10.19 19.34
N ASN A 44 3.73 9.54 18.63
CA ASN A 44 3.55 8.07 18.61
C ASN A 44 4.22 7.39 17.42
N VAL A 45 4.72 8.16 16.44
CA VAL A 45 5.18 7.63 15.14
C VAL A 45 6.20 6.50 15.27
N THR A 46 7.13 6.57 16.21
CA THR A 46 8.15 5.53 16.41
C THR A 46 7.56 4.25 16.97
N HIS A 47 6.65 4.39 17.93
CA HIS A 47 5.93 3.24 18.51
C HIS A 47 5.04 2.56 17.48
N ASP A 48 4.26 3.35 16.76
CA ASP A 48 3.32 2.85 15.75
C ASP A 48 4.06 2.22 14.58
N PHE A 49 5.20 2.79 14.16
CA PHE A 49 6.06 2.19 13.15
C PHE A 49 6.56 0.81 13.55
N ALA A 50 7.04 0.66 14.80
CA ALA A 50 7.51 -0.64 15.30
C ALA A 50 6.37 -1.67 15.34
N ARG A 51 5.21 -1.29 15.90
CA ARG A 51 4.02 -2.14 15.94
C ARG A 51 3.54 -2.56 14.56
N LEU A 52 3.43 -1.61 13.64
CA LEU A 52 3.03 -1.89 12.24
C LEU A 52 4.04 -2.78 11.52
N THR A 53 5.34 -2.64 11.81
CA THR A 53 6.38 -3.51 11.26
C THR A 53 6.18 -4.97 11.70
N GLU A 54 5.89 -5.19 12.97
CA GLU A 54 5.60 -6.53 13.49
C GLU A 54 4.35 -7.13 12.83
N LEU A 55 3.26 -6.36 12.72
CA LEU A 55 2.02 -6.79 12.08
C LEU A 55 2.21 -7.07 10.59
N SER A 56 2.94 -6.23 9.87
CA SER A 56 3.24 -6.43 8.45
C SER A 56 4.06 -7.69 8.22
N ASN A 57 5.07 -7.92 9.06
CA ASN A 57 5.87 -9.14 8.99
C ASN A 57 5.04 -10.40 9.28
N ALA A 58 4.19 -10.36 10.30
CA ALA A 58 3.30 -11.48 10.63
C ALA A 58 2.31 -11.78 9.49
N LEU A 59 1.75 -10.72 8.87
CA LEU A 59 0.88 -10.84 7.71
C LEU A 59 1.61 -11.51 6.54
N TYR A 60 2.79 -11.03 6.17
CA TYR A 60 3.58 -11.63 5.09
C TYR A 60 3.96 -13.08 5.41
N ASP A 61 4.45 -13.36 6.63
CA ASP A 61 4.83 -14.72 7.08
C ASP A 61 3.68 -15.72 6.92
N ARG A 62 2.45 -15.27 7.12
CA ARG A 62 1.26 -16.10 6.95
C ARG A 62 0.87 -16.25 5.49
N LEU A 63 0.84 -15.15 4.74
CA LEU A 63 0.42 -15.15 3.34
C LEU A 63 1.34 -15.97 2.45
N VAL A 64 2.67 -15.81 2.59
CA VAL A 64 3.63 -16.53 1.72
C VAL A 64 3.79 -18.02 2.03
N LYS A 65 3.11 -18.53 3.08
CA LYS A 65 2.98 -19.99 3.28
C LYS A 65 2.12 -20.64 2.20
N HIS A 66 1.22 -19.88 1.61
CA HIS A 66 0.41 -20.37 0.50
C HIS A 66 1.22 -20.34 -0.79
N PRO A 67 1.32 -21.47 -1.54
CA PRO A 67 2.21 -21.58 -2.70
C PRO A 67 1.86 -20.65 -3.86
N LEU A 68 0.60 -20.18 -3.94
CA LEU A 68 0.14 -19.24 -4.96
C LEU A 68 0.38 -17.78 -4.59
N ILE A 69 0.82 -17.46 -3.37
CA ILE A 69 0.98 -16.08 -2.89
C ILE A 69 2.46 -15.70 -2.83
N HIS A 70 2.80 -14.57 -3.44
CA HIS A 70 4.15 -14.04 -3.46
C HIS A 70 4.17 -12.57 -3.02
N ALA A 71 5.12 -12.21 -2.14
CA ALA A 71 5.38 -10.82 -1.81
C ALA A 71 6.00 -10.11 -3.02
N THR A 72 5.49 -8.94 -3.41
CA THR A 72 6.02 -8.18 -4.56
C THR A 72 7.40 -7.61 -4.29
N ILE A 73 7.74 -7.38 -3.03
CA ILE A 73 9.05 -6.84 -2.58
C ILE A 73 10.08 -7.93 -2.26
N GLY A 74 9.78 -9.20 -2.56
CA GLY A 74 10.68 -10.33 -2.32
C GLY A 74 10.95 -10.59 -0.84
N GLU A 75 12.20 -10.45 -0.39
CA GLU A 75 12.57 -10.66 1.01
C GLU A 75 12.15 -9.48 1.89
N TYR A 76 10.85 -9.37 2.17
CA TYR A 76 10.21 -8.24 2.88
C TYR A 76 10.85 -7.89 4.23
N ARG A 77 11.48 -8.85 4.91
CA ARG A 77 12.20 -8.60 6.19
C ARG A 77 13.53 -7.88 6.02
N LYS A 78 14.09 -7.88 4.80
CA LYS A 78 15.39 -7.28 4.50
C LYS A 78 15.27 -5.98 3.71
N VAL A 79 14.10 -5.69 3.16
CA VAL A 79 13.84 -4.50 2.36
C VAL A 79 13.26 -3.42 3.26
N ASP A 80 13.85 -2.23 3.22
CA ASP A 80 13.28 -1.06 3.89
C ASP A 80 12.02 -0.61 3.16
N HIS A 81 10.87 -0.71 3.83
CA HIS A 81 9.56 -0.36 3.28
C HIS A 81 8.64 0.20 4.36
N LEU A 82 7.62 0.94 3.94
CA LEU A 82 6.64 1.49 4.86
C LEU A 82 5.76 0.36 5.41
N PRO A 83 5.72 0.14 6.73
CA PRO A 83 4.84 -0.85 7.34
C PRO A 83 3.36 -0.41 7.24
N GLY A 84 2.44 -1.38 7.36
CA GLY A 84 1.00 -1.13 7.20
C GLY A 84 0.53 -1.14 5.75
N ILE A 85 1.43 -1.35 4.79
CA ILE A 85 1.11 -1.58 3.39
C ILE A 85 1.78 -2.86 2.93
N ALA A 86 1.00 -3.91 2.73
CA ALA A 86 1.47 -5.16 2.16
C ALA A 86 1.05 -5.28 0.69
N SER A 87 1.98 -5.67 -0.15
CA SER A 87 1.74 -5.88 -1.58
C SER A 87 2.12 -7.30 -1.97
N ILE A 88 1.16 -8.03 -2.52
CA ILE A 88 1.31 -9.43 -2.93
C ILE A 88 0.81 -9.63 -4.35
N THR A 89 1.16 -10.77 -4.93
CA THR A 89 0.50 -11.32 -6.12
C THR A 89 -0.04 -12.70 -5.79
N VAL A 90 -1.16 -13.06 -6.42
CA VAL A 90 -1.79 -14.37 -6.32
C VAL A 90 -1.79 -15.01 -7.69
N ASP A 91 -1.08 -16.13 -7.85
CA ASP A 91 -0.94 -16.83 -9.13
C ASP A 91 -2.29 -17.38 -9.59
N ASN A 92 -2.58 -17.27 -10.90
CA ASN A 92 -3.78 -17.77 -11.57
C ASN A 92 -5.10 -17.09 -11.17
N PHE A 93 -5.04 -15.97 -10.49
CA PHE A 93 -6.20 -15.15 -10.15
C PHE A 93 -6.09 -13.76 -10.77
N ASP A 94 -7.24 -13.14 -11.00
CA ASP A 94 -7.35 -11.75 -11.39
C ASP A 94 -7.63 -10.88 -10.17
N SER A 95 -7.00 -9.71 -10.10
CA SER A 95 -7.15 -8.81 -8.95
C SER A 95 -8.58 -8.30 -8.78
N GLU A 96 -9.33 -8.07 -9.86
CA GLU A 96 -10.72 -7.60 -9.78
C GLU A 96 -11.62 -8.67 -9.16
N ASP A 97 -11.47 -9.92 -9.57
CA ASP A 97 -12.21 -11.04 -8.99
C ASP A 97 -11.90 -11.23 -7.52
N LEU A 98 -10.62 -11.13 -7.13
CA LEU A 98 -10.21 -11.24 -5.73
C LEU A 98 -10.79 -10.09 -4.88
N ILE A 99 -10.75 -8.86 -5.39
CA ILE A 99 -11.29 -7.68 -4.70
C ILE A 99 -12.79 -7.86 -4.48
N LEU A 100 -13.56 -8.23 -5.51
CA LEU A 100 -15.00 -8.43 -5.40
C LEU A 100 -15.36 -9.51 -4.38
N GLN A 101 -14.62 -10.63 -4.36
CA GLN A 101 -14.86 -11.71 -3.42
C GLN A 101 -14.49 -11.35 -1.99
N LEU A 102 -13.42 -10.56 -1.79
CA LEU A 102 -13.00 -10.07 -0.48
C LEU A 102 -13.96 -9.00 0.05
N ASP A 103 -14.39 -8.06 -0.81
CA ASP A 103 -15.37 -7.02 -0.48
C ASP A 103 -16.70 -7.63 -0.01
N ALA A 104 -17.21 -8.63 -0.72
CA ALA A 104 -18.41 -9.39 -0.33
C ALA A 104 -18.29 -10.07 1.06
N ARG A 105 -17.07 -10.23 1.59
CA ARG A 105 -16.75 -10.80 2.91
C ARG A 105 -16.31 -9.74 3.93
N GLY A 106 -16.42 -8.45 3.56
CA GLY A 106 -16.14 -7.32 4.44
C GLY A 106 -14.66 -6.91 4.51
N PHE A 107 -13.86 -7.24 3.49
CA PHE A 107 -12.46 -6.82 3.38
C PHE A 107 -12.24 -5.91 2.17
N GLU A 108 -12.01 -4.63 2.44
CA GLU A 108 -11.68 -3.63 1.43
C GLU A 108 -10.18 -3.66 1.14
N VAL A 109 -9.82 -4.05 -0.07
CA VAL A 109 -8.44 -4.07 -0.57
C VAL A 109 -8.36 -3.38 -1.93
N SER A 110 -7.17 -3.17 -2.45
CA SER A 110 -6.99 -2.54 -3.76
C SER A 110 -6.16 -3.44 -4.68
N ALA A 111 -6.38 -3.32 -5.99
CA ALA A 111 -5.42 -3.80 -6.97
C ALA A 111 -4.08 -3.06 -6.82
N GLY A 112 -2.98 -3.68 -7.26
CA GLY A 112 -1.64 -3.09 -7.19
C GLY A 112 -1.50 -1.74 -7.89
N SER A 113 -2.35 -1.45 -8.90
CA SER A 113 -2.43 -0.17 -9.60
C SER A 113 -3.85 0.36 -9.55
N ALA A 114 -4.20 1.11 -8.50
CA ALA A 114 -5.53 1.68 -8.29
C ALA A 114 -5.92 2.74 -9.34
N CYS A 115 -4.96 3.32 -10.07
CA CYS A 115 -5.19 4.39 -11.05
C CYS A 115 -5.59 3.89 -12.45
N THR A 116 -5.59 2.59 -12.69
CA THR A 116 -5.96 1.97 -13.98
C THR A 116 -7.30 1.23 -13.90
N SER A 117 -8.17 1.61 -12.97
CA SER A 117 -9.55 1.12 -12.89
C SER A 117 -10.26 1.40 -14.22
N GLY A 118 -10.42 0.35 -15.02
CA GLY A 118 -11.01 0.42 -16.37
C GLY A 118 -10.15 -0.19 -17.48
N ASN A 119 -8.87 -0.48 -17.24
CA ASN A 119 -8.04 -1.28 -18.13
C ASN A 119 -7.57 -2.52 -17.37
N GLN A 120 -7.98 -3.70 -17.81
CA GLN A 120 -7.55 -5.02 -17.33
C GLN A 120 -6.05 -5.28 -17.63
N ASP A 121 -5.19 -4.30 -17.38
CA ASP A 121 -3.76 -4.47 -17.66
C ASP A 121 -2.93 -4.56 -16.37
N ALA A 122 -1.87 -5.34 -16.46
CA ALA A 122 -0.96 -5.53 -15.34
C ALA A 122 -0.28 -4.21 -14.96
N SER A 123 -0.06 -3.99 -13.66
CA SER A 123 0.64 -2.80 -13.16
C SER A 123 2.00 -2.62 -13.84
N HIS A 124 2.18 -1.49 -14.55
CA HIS A 124 3.45 -1.15 -15.19
C HIS A 124 4.61 -1.04 -14.17
N VAL A 125 4.31 -0.73 -12.91
CA VAL A 125 5.31 -0.71 -11.84
C VAL A 125 5.79 -2.12 -11.53
N LEU A 126 4.87 -3.09 -11.38
CA LEU A 126 5.23 -4.48 -11.13
C LEU A 126 5.99 -5.10 -12.31
N LEU A 127 5.59 -4.76 -13.54
CA LEU A 127 6.32 -5.17 -14.74
C LEU A 127 7.74 -4.59 -14.77
N ALA A 128 7.92 -3.32 -14.41
CA ALA A 128 9.24 -2.68 -14.31
C ALA A 128 10.11 -3.28 -13.19
N MET A 129 9.50 -3.84 -12.15
CA MET A 129 10.18 -4.60 -11.10
C MET A 129 10.56 -6.03 -11.55
N GLY A 130 10.21 -6.45 -12.77
CA GLY A 130 10.51 -7.77 -13.32
C GLY A 130 9.49 -8.85 -12.94
N ILE A 131 8.34 -8.48 -12.37
CA ILE A 131 7.27 -9.44 -12.07
C ILE A 131 6.56 -9.79 -13.38
N PRO A 132 6.45 -11.09 -13.74
CA PRO A 132 5.80 -11.51 -14.98
C PRO A 132 4.33 -11.03 -15.05
N ARG A 133 3.86 -10.68 -16.27
CA ARG A 133 2.54 -10.12 -16.50
C ARG A 133 1.41 -10.96 -15.92
N ASN A 134 1.45 -12.29 -16.13
CA ASN A 134 0.45 -13.22 -15.61
C ASN A 134 0.35 -13.21 -14.08
N ARG A 135 1.47 -13.01 -13.39
CA ARG A 135 1.50 -12.87 -11.93
C ARG A 135 1.04 -11.47 -11.50
N ALA A 136 1.47 -10.42 -12.19
CA ALA A 136 1.10 -9.04 -11.88
C ALA A 136 -0.41 -8.76 -12.00
N LEU A 137 -1.15 -9.52 -12.81
CA LEU A 137 -2.60 -9.45 -12.92
C LEU A 137 -3.33 -9.81 -11.62
N GLY A 138 -2.78 -10.72 -10.81
CA GLY A 138 -3.34 -11.10 -9.51
C GLY A 138 -2.80 -10.26 -8.34
N SER A 139 -2.41 -9.01 -8.58
CA SER A 139 -1.81 -8.17 -7.54
C SER A 139 -2.84 -7.57 -6.58
N LEU A 140 -2.57 -7.68 -5.27
CA LEU A 140 -3.35 -7.06 -4.21
C LEU A 140 -2.48 -6.18 -3.33
N ARG A 141 -3.04 -5.04 -2.92
CA ARG A 141 -2.49 -4.17 -1.89
C ARG A 141 -3.40 -4.14 -0.69
N ILE A 142 -2.88 -4.59 0.43
CA ILE A 142 -3.54 -4.61 1.74
C ILE A 142 -2.98 -3.42 2.54
N SER A 143 -3.85 -2.51 2.98
CA SER A 143 -3.45 -1.33 3.75
C SER A 143 -4.17 -1.32 5.09
N PHE A 144 -3.43 -1.05 6.17
CA PHE A 144 -3.97 -0.96 7.52
C PHE A 144 -3.14 0.03 8.35
N ASP A 145 -3.72 0.54 9.43
CA ASP A 145 -3.08 1.49 10.34
C ASP A 145 -2.85 0.87 11.74
N ASP A 146 -2.35 1.69 12.66
CA ASP A 146 -2.02 1.30 14.03
C ASP A 146 -3.25 0.87 14.85
N ARG A 147 -4.48 1.17 14.41
CA ARG A 147 -5.72 0.79 15.08
C ARG A 147 -6.21 -0.59 14.72
N ILE A 148 -5.55 -1.27 13.76
CA ILE A 148 -5.97 -2.61 13.32
C ILE A 148 -5.95 -3.61 14.49
N ASP A 149 -7.02 -4.38 14.62
CA ASP A 149 -7.03 -5.58 15.46
C ASP A 149 -6.28 -6.71 14.75
N PRO A 150 -5.23 -7.29 15.37
CA PRO A 150 -4.47 -8.40 14.78
C PRO A 150 -5.34 -9.57 14.31
N ALA A 151 -6.44 -9.87 15.02
CA ALA A 151 -7.39 -10.89 14.62
C ALA A 151 -8.07 -10.59 13.28
N SER A 152 -8.15 -9.32 12.89
CA SER A 152 -8.68 -8.93 11.57
C SER A 152 -7.75 -9.34 10.44
N LEU A 153 -6.42 -9.24 10.63
CA LEU A 153 -5.43 -9.72 9.66
C LEU A 153 -5.47 -11.26 9.55
N ASP A 154 -5.71 -11.93 10.67
CA ASP A 154 -5.88 -13.39 10.66
C ASP A 154 -7.13 -13.82 9.92
N ARG A 155 -8.26 -13.15 10.15
CA ARG A 155 -9.51 -13.38 9.40
C ARG A 155 -9.33 -13.11 7.91
N PHE A 156 -8.63 -12.03 7.55
CA PHE A 156 -8.29 -11.71 6.17
C PHE A 156 -7.53 -12.85 5.49
N CYS A 157 -6.45 -13.35 6.12
CA CYS A 157 -5.67 -14.46 5.56
C CYS A 157 -6.54 -15.71 5.35
N SER A 158 -7.35 -16.07 6.35
CA SER A 158 -8.24 -17.23 6.25
C SER A 158 -9.24 -17.06 5.11
N CYS A 159 -9.85 -15.88 5.00
CA CYS A 159 -10.78 -15.55 3.93
C CYS A 159 -10.12 -15.63 2.54
N LEU A 160 -8.91 -15.08 2.39
CA LEU A 160 -8.19 -15.16 1.12
C LEU A 160 -7.85 -16.62 0.76
N PHE A 161 -7.44 -17.44 1.73
CA PHE A 161 -7.15 -18.85 1.50
C PHE A 161 -8.41 -19.64 1.11
N GLU A 162 -9.57 -19.35 1.69
CA GLU A 162 -10.84 -19.93 1.25
C GLU A 162 -11.17 -19.60 -0.21
N ILE A 163 -10.87 -18.37 -0.65
CA ILE A 163 -11.12 -17.92 -2.03
C ILE A 163 -10.20 -18.63 -3.02
N ILE A 164 -8.91 -18.75 -2.69
CA ILE A 164 -7.90 -19.28 -3.61
C ILE A 164 -7.69 -20.80 -3.49
N GLY A 165 -8.37 -21.43 -2.54
CA GLY A 165 -8.21 -22.84 -2.17
C GLY A 165 -7.16 -23.01 -1.07
N GLU A 166 -7.44 -23.88 -0.09
CA GLU A 166 -6.51 -24.20 0.99
C GLU A 166 -5.20 -24.75 0.42
N PRO A 167 -4.04 -24.36 0.99
CA PRO A 167 -2.76 -24.98 0.60
C PRO A 167 -2.86 -26.47 0.90
N HIS A 168 -2.80 -27.31 -0.13
CA HIS A 168 -2.73 -28.76 0.07
C HIS A 168 -1.52 -29.04 0.96
N ALA A 169 -1.76 -29.55 2.16
CA ALA A 169 -0.72 -30.10 3.01
C ALA A 169 -0.05 -31.19 2.17
N GLY A 170 1.17 -30.92 1.71
CA GLY A 170 1.91 -31.85 0.86
C GLY A 170 2.02 -33.21 1.55
N CYS A 171 1.71 -34.24 0.80
CA CYS A 171 2.09 -35.62 1.12
C CYS A 171 3.59 -35.77 1.15
#